data_477aa8be05f8fe4e749e4915c4c16ee4
#
_entry.id   477aa8be05f8fe4e749e4915c4c16ee4
#
_cell.length_a   1.000
_cell.length_b   1.000
_cell.length_c   1.000
_cell.angle_alpha   90.00
_cell.angle_beta   90.00
_cell.angle_gamma   90.00
#
_symmetry.space_group_name_H-M   'P 1'
#
loop_
_entity.id
_entity.type
_entity.pdbx_description
1 polymer ?
#
loop_
_entity_poly.entity_id
_entity_poly.type
_entity_poly.pdbx_seq_one_letter_code
_entity_poly.pdbx_strand_id
1 'polypeptide(L)'
;IPYTNLMDSRFCREEHLLEDKDRWIIKPLDSYGSRGVYAGVDYTQEEWEDIVEQHFNQGYIYQEYHHPYRTQNIYFPEENAAFKPYTNMSGLFVYNGKFAGVYSRLSDGGIISSQYNEKAVATLVLQ
;
A
#
# COMPACT_ATOMS: atom_id res chain seq x y z
N ILE A 1 12.68 -7.28 4.83
CA ILE A 1 11.29 -7.30 5.35
C ILE A 1 11.11 -6.01 6.14
N PRO A 2 10.06 -5.20 5.87
CA PRO A 2 9.78 -3.99 6.64
C PRO A 2 9.57 -4.28 8.13
N TYR A 3 10.00 -3.35 9.00
CA TYR A 3 9.69 -3.46 10.42
C TYR A 3 8.18 -3.55 10.62
N THR A 4 7.74 -4.50 11.44
CA THR A 4 6.31 -4.74 11.69
C THR A 4 6.12 -5.13 13.16
N ASN A 5 5.11 -4.56 13.82
CA ASN A 5 4.76 -4.92 15.17
C ASN A 5 3.25 -4.77 15.42
N LEU A 6 2.76 -5.25 16.55
CA LEU A 6 1.38 -5.04 16.98
C LEU A 6 1.15 -3.58 17.37
N MET A 7 0.02 -3.03 16.93
CA MET A 7 -0.46 -1.69 17.26
C MET A 7 -1.23 -1.74 18.60
N ASP A 8 -0.48 -1.96 19.67
CA ASP A 8 -1.00 -2.26 20.99
C ASP A 8 -0.10 -1.62 22.06
N SER A 9 -0.68 -1.08 23.11
CA SER A 9 0.00 -0.37 24.19
C SER A 9 1.10 -1.18 24.90
N ARG A 10 1.09 -2.50 24.75
CA ARG A 10 2.14 -3.40 25.24
C ARG A 10 3.42 -3.36 24.40
N PHE A 11 3.34 -2.91 23.15
CA PHE A 11 4.43 -2.99 22.18
C PHE A 11 4.85 -1.63 21.60
N CYS A 12 3.94 -0.64 21.58
CA CYS A 12 4.26 0.71 21.11
C CYS A 12 3.45 1.76 21.85
N ARG A 13 3.91 3.01 21.75
CA ARG A 13 3.13 4.18 22.15
C ARG A 13 2.40 4.72 20.93
N GLU A 14 1.20 5.21 21.15
CA GLU A 14 0.39 5.82 20.08
C GLU A 14 1.11 7.01 19.43
N GLU A 15 1.73 7.87 20.24
CA GLU A 15 2.47 9.05 19.77
C GLU A 15 3.56 8.69 18.75
N HIS A 16 4.16 7.52 18.87
CA HIS A 16 5.17 7.03 17.91
C HIS A 16 4.64 6.92 16.48
N LEU A 17 3.34 6.61 16.32
CA LEU A 17 2.69 6.50 15.02
C LEU A 17 2.26 7.85 14.46
N LEU A 18 2.13 8.86 15.34
CA LEU A 18 1.69 10.21 15.00
C LEU A 18 2.84 11.13 14.58
N GLU A 19 4.05 10.93 15.13
CA GLU A 19 5.22 11.80 14.92
C GLU A 19 5.71 11.82 13.46
N ASP A 20 5.60 10.70 12.74
CA ASP A 20 6.06 10.58 11.35
C ASP A 20 5.09 9.68 10.57
N LYS A 21 3.87 10.20 10.35
CA LYS A 21 2.78 9.44 9.75
C LYS A 21 3.13 8.79 8.40
N ASP A 22 3.92 9.47 7.57
CA ASP A 22 4.27 9.03 6.22
C ASP A 22 5.20 7.80 6.23
N ARG A 23 5.75 7.48 7.39
CA ARG A 23 6.55 6.28 7.61
C ARG A 23 5.73 5.03 7.88
N TRP A 24 4.44 5.17 8.15
CA TRP A 24 3.64 4.06 8.65
C TRP A 24 2.49 3.65 7.74
N ILE A 25 2.21 2.35 7.72
CA ILE A 25 0.99 1.74 7.23
C ILE A 25 0.43 0.85 8.33
N ILE A 26 -0.87 0.95 8.60
CA ILE A 26 -1.56 0.09 9.56
C ILE A 26 -2.50 -0.87 8.85
N LYS A 27 -2.62 -2.08 9.40
CA LYS A 27 -3.38 -3.17 8.79
C LYS A 27 -4.07 -3.99 9.87
N PRO A 28 -5.34 -4.40 9.70
CA PRO A 28 -5.97 -5.34 10.61
C PRO A 28 -5.29 -6.71 10.55
N LEU A 29 -5.27 -7.43 11.68
CA LEU A 29 -4.74 -8.78 11.76
C LEU A 29 -5.59 -9.80 10.97
N ASP A 30 -6.89 -9.56 10.88
CA ASP A 30 -7.84 -10.43 10.21
C ASP A 30 -8.63 -9.62 9.17
N SER A 31 -8.13 -9.57 7.94
CA SER A 31 -8.80 -8.90 6.81
C SER A 31 -8.22 -9.35 5.47
N TYR A 32 -8.90 -8.95 4.39
CA TYR A 32 -8.51 -9.25 3.01
C TYR A 32 -8.81 -8.07 2.08
N GLY A 33 -8.17 -8.03 0.91
CA GLY A 33 -8.44 -7.08 -0.16
C GLY A 33 -8.20 -5.61 0.25
N SER A 34 -7.22 -5.36 1.11
CA SER A 34 -6.86 -4.03 1.63
C SER A 34 -7.96 -3.35 2.46
N ARG A 35 -8.95 -4.08 2.94
CA ARG A 35 -9.97 -3.55 3.85
C ARG A 35 -9.35 -3.16 5.19
N GLY A 36 -9.60 -1.92 5.63
CA GLY A 36 -9.06 -1.40 6.88
C GLY A 36 -7.54 -1.20 6.86
N VAL A 37 -6.94 -1.11 5.68
CA VAL A 37 -5.53 -0.79 5.51
C VAL A 37 -5.41 0.70 5.26
N TYR A 38 -4.58 1.39 6.04
CA TYR A 38 -4.36 2.83 5.94
C TYR A 38 -2.86 3.11 5.87
N ALA A 39 -2.43 3.85 4.87
CA ALA A 39 -1.06 4.35 4.77
C ALA A 39 -1.05 5.86 5.10
N GLY A 40 -0.21 6.27 6.03
CA GLY A 40 -0.19 7.67 6.51
C GLY A 40 0.03 8.69 5.41
N VAL A 41 0.72 8.32 4.33
CA VAL A 41 0.94 9.18 3.14
C VAL A 41 -0.34 9.58 2.41
N ASP A 42 -1.43 8.85 2.59
CA ASP A 42 -2.70 9.08 1.90
C ASP A 42 -3.65 10.01 2.71
N TYR A 43 -3.26 10.44 3.91
CA TYR A 43 -4.08 11.19 4.84
C TYR A 43 -3.40 12.48 5.33
N THR A 44 -4.19 13.46 5.75
CA THR A 44 -3.70 14.61 6.52
C THR A 44 -3.27 14.17 7.92
N GLN A 45 -2.57 15.03 8.66
CA GLN A 45 -2.16 14.72 10.03
C GLN A 45 -3.38 14.46 10.94
N GLU A 46 -4.41 15.32 10.85
CA GLU A 46 -5.63 15.23 11.64
C GLU A 46 -6.41 13.93 11.34
N GLU A 47 -6.60 13.60 10.06
CA GLU A 47 -7.25 12.34 9.66
C GLU A 47 -6.46 11.10 10.12
N TRP A 48 -5.12 11.18 10.10
CA TRP A 48 -4.28 10.09 10.56
C TRP A 48 -4.37 9.88 12.07
N GLU A 49 -4.41 10.96 12.86
CA GLU A 49 -4.63 10.92 14.30
C GLU A 49 -5.95 10.23 14.64
N ASP A 50 -7.04 10.61 13.99
CA ASP A 50 -8.35 9.94 14.14
C ASP A 50 -8.30 8.45 13.78
N ILE A 51 -7.61 8.10 12.70
CA ILE A 51 -7.47 6.69 12.28
C ILE A 51 -6.66 5.89 13.31
N VAL A 52 -5.56 6.44 13.82
CA VAL A 52 -4.73 5.76 14.82
C VAL A 52 -5.52 5.57 16.11
N GLU A 53 -6.18 6.61 16.63
CA GLU A 53 -7.01 6.54 17.84
C GLU A 53 -8.09 5.47 17.73
N GLN A 54 -8.81 5.40 16.60
CA GLN A 54 -9.87 4.42 16.39
C GLN A 54 -9.39 2.98 16.35
N HIS A 55 -8.15 2.74 15.94
CA HIS A 55 -7.64 1.39 15.66
C HIS A 55 -6.57 0.93 16.65
N PHE A 56 -6.09 1.80 17.52
CA PHE A 56 -5.11 1.45 18.56
C PHE A 56 -5.72 0.44 19.55
N ASN A 57 -5.00 -0.62 19.88
CA ASN A 57 -5.49 -1.76 20.67
C ASN A 57 -6.68 -2.54 20.07
N GLN A 58 -6.97 -2.39 18.77
CA GLN A 58 -8.12 -3.01 18.09
C GLN A 58 -7.72 -4.15 17.15
N GLY A 59 -6.61 -4.84 17.41
CA GLY A 59 -6.17 -5.96 16.57
C GLY A 59 -5.56 -5.52 15.23
N TYR A 60 -4.80 -4.45 15.27
CA TYR A 60 -4.04 -3.96 14.13
C TYR A 60 -2.55 -4.22 14.32
N ILE A 61 -1.82 -4.27 13.21
CA ILE A 61 -0.38 -4.12 13.15
C ILE A 61 -0.04 -2.75 12.57
N TYR A 62 1.12 -2.22 12.93
CA TYR A 62 1.76 -1.15 12.18
C TYR A 62 3.03 -1.68 11.52
N GLN A 63 3.31 -1.17 10.34
CA GLN A 63 4.43 -1.60 9.52
C GLN A 63 5.09 -0.39 8.90
N GLU A 64 6.41 -0.45 8.76
CA GLU A 64 7.17 0.55 8.02
C GLU A 64 6.68 0.61 6.57
N TYR A 65 6.27 1.81 6.13
CA TYR A 65 5.79 2.04 4.77
C TYR A 65 6.96 2.28 3.83
N HIS A 66 7.09 1.45 2.84
CA HIS A 66 8.04 1.64 1.76
C HIS A 66 7.31 2.23 0.56
N HIS A 67 7.70 3.44 0.18
CA HIS A 67 7.12 4.11 -0.99
C HIS A 67 7.30 3.25 -2.24
N PRO A 68 6.20 2.87 -2.91
CA PRO A 68 6.30 2.16 -4.18
C PRO A 68 7.02 3.00 -5.22
N TYR A 69 7.76 2.35 -6.10
CA TYR A 69 8.36 3.04 -7.23
C TYR A 69 7.29 3.66 -8.12
N ARG A 70 7.49 4.89 -8.55
CA ARG A 70 6.57 5.58 -9.45
C ARG A 70 7.13 5.59 -10.87
N THR A 71 6.27 5.27 -11.83
CA THR A 71 6.60 5.26 -13.26
C THR A 71 5.61 6.09 -14.05
N GLN A 72 6.08 6.71 -15.13
CA GLN A 72 5.21 7.38 -16.08
C GLN A 72 4.49 6.32 -16.92
N ASN A 73 3.18 6.28 -16.82
CA ASN A 73 2.35 5.34 -17.55
C ASN A 73 1.11 6.04 -18.09
N ILE A 74 0.49 5.42 -19.10
CA ILE A 74 -0.82 5.81 -19.61
C ILE A 74 -1.80 4.67 -19.33
N TYR A 75 -2.97 5.01 -18.80
CA TYR A 75 -4.04 4.06 -18.58
C TYR A 75 -5.19 4.37 -19.53
N PHE A 76 -5.27 3.64 -20.63
CA PHE A 76 -6.19 3.87 -21.74
C PHE A 76 -7.68 3.81 -21.41
N PRO A 77 -8.17 3.06 -20.40
CA PRO A 77 -9.56 3.13 -20.00
C PRO A 77 -10.03 4.46 -19.41
N GLU A 78 -9.11 5.37 -19.06
CA GLU A 78 -9.47 6.73 -18.64
C GLU A 78 -9.91 7.57 -19.84
N GLU A 79 -11.00 8.35 -19.70
CA GLU A 79 -11.57 9.19 -20.76
C GLU A 79 -10.56 10.19 -21.34
N ASN A 80 -9.68 10.73 -20.50
CA ASN A 80 -8.60 11.64 -20.89
C ASN A 80 -7.24 11.00 -20.64
N ALA A 81 -7.01 9.82 -21.20
CA ALA A 81 -5.79 9.06 -20.98
C ALA A 81 -4.55 9.86 -21.36
N ALA A 82 -3.67 10.09 -20.41
CA ALA A 82 -2.42 10.82 -20.56
C ALA A 82 -1.30 10.15 -19.76
N PHE A 83 -0.05 10.40 -20.14
CA PHE A 83 1.08 9.99 -19.33
C PHE A 83 1.09 10.77 -18.02
N LYS A 84 1.02 10.04 -16.91
CA LYS A 84 1.16 10.58 -15.54
C LYS A 84 1.89 9.59 -14.64
N PRO A 85 2.45 10.05 -13.51
CA PRO A 85 3.14 9.17 -12.59
C PRO A 85 2.14 8.32 -11.80
N TYR A 86 2.30 7.01 -11.84
CA TYR A 86 1.58 6.04 -11.01
C TYR A 86 2.54 5.33 -10.05
N THR A 87 2.07 4.96 -8.88
CA THR A 87 2.71 3.93 -8.06
C THR A 87 2.65 2.60 -8.78
N ASN A 88 3.75 1.86 -8.76
CA ASN A 88 3.90 0.63 -9.52
C ASN A 88 4.27 -0.55 -8.62
N MET A 89 3.62 -1.68 -8.84
CA MET A 89 3.99 -2.94 -8.23
C MET A 89 4.00 -4.04 -9.28
N SER A 90 5.15 -4.72 -9.41
CA SER A 90 5.30 -5.90 -10.26
C SER A 90 5.38 -7.16 -9.41
N GLY A 91 4.44 -8.06 -9.59
CA GLY A 91 4.43 -9.38 -8.99
C GLY A 91 5.08 -10.40 -9.90
N LEU A 92 6.00 -11.19 -9.37
CA LEU A 92 6.60 -12.31 -10.10
C LEU A 92 5.86 -13.61 -9.73
N PHE A 93 5.29 -14.27 -10.70
CA PHE A 93 4.74 -15.60 -10.51
C PHE A 93 5.83 -16.65 -10.61
N VAL A 94 5.91 -17.49 -9.59
CA VAL A 94 6.84 -18.63 -9.54
C VAL A 94 6.02 -19.89 -9.31
N TYR A 95 6.18 -20.86 -10.20
CA TYR A 95 5.56 -22.17 -10.08
C TYR A 95 6.62 -23.27 -10.09
N ASN A 96 6.57 -24.14 -9.10
CA ASN A 96 7.54 -25.23 -8.92
C ASN A 96 9.01 -24.76 -9.04
N GLY A 97 9.34 -23.65 -8.38
CA GLY A 97 10.68 -23.06 -8.41
C GLY A 97 11.11 -22.39 -9.72
N LYS A 98 10.21 -22.30 -10.70
CA LYS A 98 10.48 -21.68 -12.00
C LYS A 98 9.64 -20.41 -12.19
N PHE A 99 10.24 -19.41 -12.83
CA PHE A 99 9.53 -18.21 -13.24
C PHE A 99 8.37 -18.58 -14.19
N ALA A 100 7.18 -18.11 -13.88
CA ALA A 100 5.94 -18.41 -14.62
C ALA A 100 5.28 -17.17 -15.23
N GLY A 101 5.66 -15.97 -14.83
CA GLY A 101 5.10 -14.73 -15.40
C GLY A 101 5.25 -13.52 -14.50
N VAL A 102 4.86 -12.37 -15.05
CA VAL A 102 4.81 -11.07 -14.36
C VAL A 102 3.39 -10.53 -14.39
N TYR A 103 2.99 -9.93 -13.31
CA TYR A 103 1.75 -9.17 -13.20
C TYR A 103 2.08 -7.77 -12.70
N SER A 104 1.80 -6.75 -13.50
CA SER A 104 2.05 -5.36 -13.15
C SER A 104 0.76 -4.62 -12.82
N ARG A 105 0.79 -3.87 -11.74
CA ARG A 105 -0.32 -3.08 -11.22
C ARG A 105 0.11 -1.65 -10.97
N LEU A 106 -0.77 -0.73 -11.27
CA LEU A 106 -0.60 0.70 -11.03
C LEU A 106 -1.70 1.21 -10.09
N SER A 107 -1.41 2.30 -9.40
CA SER A 107 -2.39 3.05 -8.62
C SER A 107 -2.02 4.53 -8.59
N ASP A 108 -3.02 5.36 -8.34
CA ASP A 108 -2.82 6.79 -8.07
C ASP A 108 -2.43 7.07 -6.61
N GLY A 109 -2.76 6.16 -5.67
CA GLY A 109 -2.52 6.31 -4.23
C GLY A 109 -1.30 5.54 -3.71
N GLY A 110 -1.05 5.64 -2.42
CA GLY A 110 0.01 4.93 -1.71
C GLY A 110 -0.24 3.43 -1.56
N ILE A 111 -1.51 3.01 -1.61
CA ILE A 111 -1.93 1.62 -1.54
C ILE A 111 -2.47 1.17 -2.89
N ILE A 112 -2.01 0.01 -3.38
CA ILE A 112 -2.54 -0.63 -4.58
C ILE A 112 -3.54 -1.70 -4.14
N SER A 113 -4.83 -1.45 -4.39
CA SER A 113 -5.92 -2.33 -3.97
C SER A 113 -6.74 -2.81 -5.15
N SER A 114 -6.88 -4.13 -5.29
CA SER A 114 -7.72 -4.74 -6.33
C SER A 114 -9.21 -4.39 -6.21
N GLN A 115 -9.65 -3.94 -5.05
CA GLN A 115 -11.04 -3.56 -4.82
C GLN A 115 -11.35 -2.09 -5.12
N TYR A 116 -10.35 -1.21 -5.10
CA TYR A 116 -10.60 0.24 -5.11
C TYR A 116 -9.89 0.99 -6.23
N ASN A 117 -8.60 0.79 -6.43
CA ASN A 117 -7.80 1.68 -7.27
C ASN A 117 -6.76 0.99 -8.15
N GLU A 118 -6.77 -0.35 -8.17
CA GLU A 118 -5.83 -1.11 -9.01
C GLU A 118 -6.12 -0.91 -10.49
N LYS A 119 -5.07 -0.60 -11.23
CA LYS A 119 -5.06 -0.57 -12.68
C LYS A 119 -4.10 -1.67 -13.16
N ALA A 120 -4.65 -2.78 -13.65
CA ALA A 120 -3.85 -3.84 -14.26
C ALA A 120 -3.32 -3.38 -15.62
N VAL A 121 -2.03 -3.57 -15.86
CA VAL A 121 -1.38 -3.17 -17.10
C VAL A 121 -0.53 -4.29 -17.68
N ALA A 122 -0.38 -4.28 -19.00
CA ALA A 122 0.51 -5.20 -19.69
C ALA A 122 1.97 -4.94 -19.31
N THR A 123 2.73 -6.01 -19.13
CA THR A 123 4.17 -5.95 -18.91
C THR A 123 4.89 -6.46 -20.16
N LEU A 124 5.69 -5.59 -20.76
CA LEU A 124 6.55 -5.96 -21.89
C LEU A 124 7.94 -6.32 -21.38
N VAL A 125 8.42 -7.47 -21.76
CA VAL A 125 9.80 -7.91 -21.50
C VAL A 125 10.62 -7.65 -22.75
N LEU A 126 11.59 -6.75 -22.65
CA LEU A 126 12.56 -6.52 -23.73
C LEU A 126 13.65 -7.59 -23.64
N GLN A 127 13.98 -8.19 -24.76
CA GLN A 127 15.09 -9.15 -24.90
C GLN A 127 16.36 -8.45 -25.31
#